data_66e45982d13fe19d3756bf12f688d628
#
_entry.id   66e45982d13fe19d3756bf12f688d628
#
_cell.length_a   1.000
_cell.length_b   1.000
_cell.length_c   1.000
_cell.angle_alpha   90.00
_cell.angle_beta   90.00
_cell.angle_gamma   90.00
#
_symmetry.space_group_name_H-M   'P 1'
#
loop_
_entity.id
_entity.type
_entity.pdbx_description
1 polymer ?
#
loop_
_entity_poly.entity_id
_entity_poly.type
_entity_poly.pdbx_seq_one_letter_code
_entity_poly.pdbx_strand_id
1 'polypeptide(L)'
;QDARFYPLAAALALAFLAAGLAASFFHLGRPERAWRAAAMWRTSWLAREVIALPAFMGCVALYGLAHWLGWRAHEVLPGVDVTLALGAAATLLCFALFVCTGMIYACLKFLPEWHTPLTVLNYALFGCVSGLMLATAYAAFLEPGLVRYLAGWTAGFTLVARLSRGAALVRNARLKRRST
;
A
#
# COMPACT_ATOMS: atom_id res chain seq x y z
N GLN A 1 -25.23 -3.54 -4.83
CA GLN A 1 -23.92 -3.14 -5.35
C GLN A 1 -23.80 -3.61 -6.80
N ASP A 2 -23.30 -2.73 -7.68
CA ASP A 2 -23.02 -3.11 -9.08
C ASP A 2 -22.00 -4.27 -9.07
N ALA A 3 -22.30 -5.35 -9.80
CA ALA A 3 -21.42 -6.53 -9.90
C ALA A 3 -20.03 -6.17 -10.45
N ARG A 4 -19.91 -5.06 -11.14
CA ARG A 4 -18.63 -4.56 -11.72
C ARG A 4 -17.80 -3.71 -10.76
N PHE A 5 -18.35 -3.29 -9.62
CA PHE A 5 -17.67 -2.39 -8.70
C PHE A 5 -16.29 -2.92 -8.27
N TYR A 6 -16.23 -4.13 -7.74
CA TYR A 6 -14.95 -4.70 -7.24
C TYR A 6 -13.97 -5.07 -8.35
N PRO A 7 -14.37 -5.69 -9.48
CA PRO A 7 -13.43 -5.95 -10.58
C PRO A 7 -12.81 -4.69 -11.17
N LEU A 8 -13.61 -3.65 -11.37
CA LEU A 8 -13.09 -2.38 -11.89
C LEU A 8 -12.20 -1.65 -10.88
N ALA A 9 -12.52 -1.70 -9.57
CA ALA A 9 -11.65 -1.17 -8.53
C ALA A 9 -10.29 -1.89 -8.50
N ALA A 10 -10.30 -3.23 -8.63
CA ALA A 10 -9.07 -4.01 -8.70
C ALA A 10 -8.26 -3.67 -9.97
N ALA A 11 -8.91 -3.53 -11.12
CA ALA A 11 -8.25 -3.12 -12.36
C ALA A 11 -7.62 -1.73 -12.26
N LEU A 12 -8.33 -0.76 -11.65
CA LEU A 12 -7.80 0.58 -11.39
C LEU A 12 -6.57 0.54 -10.48
N ALA A 13 -6.63 -0.21 -9.37
CA ALA A 13 -5.51 -0.38 -8.47
C ALA A 13 -4.29 -1.01 -9.18
N LEU A 14 -4.51 -2.06 -9.99
CA LEU A 14 -3.46 -2.69 -10.79
C LEU A 14 -2.85 -1.74 -11.82
N ALA A 15 -3.66 -0.88 -12.45
CA ALA A 15 -3.15 0.12 -13.38
C ALA A 15 -2.19 1.11 -12.69
N PHE A 16 -2.53 1.61 -11.49
CA PHE A 16 -1.62 2.46 -10.72
C PHE A 16 -0.36 1.74 -10.27
N LEU A 17 -0.49 0.49 -9.80
CA LEU A 17 0.66 -0.34 -9.39
C LEU A 17 1.60 -0.62 -10.58
N ALA A 18 1.04 -0.98 -11.73
CA ALA A 18 1.81 -1.21 -12.96
C ALA A 18 2.51 0.07 -13.46
N ALA A 19 1.81 1.21 -13.42
CA ALA A 19 2.39 2.50 -13.78
C ALA A 19 3.54 2.89 -12.83
N GLY A 20 3.37 2.71 -11.52
CA GLY A 20 4.41 2.94 -10.52
C GLY A 20 5.61 2.02 -10.73
N LEU A 21 5.36 0.73 -10.98
CA LEU A 21 6.42 -0.23 -11.27
C LEU A 21 7.16 0.12 -12.55
N ALA A 22 6.45 0.45 -13.63
CA ALA A 22 7.06 0.90 -14.89
C ALA A 22 7.91 2.15 -14.68
N ALA A 23 7.39 3.15 -13.96
CA ALA A 23 8.15 4.36 -13.62
C ALA A 23 9.45 4.03 -12.85
N SER A 24 9.42 3.02 -11.97
CA SER A 24 10.60 2.60 -11.22
C SER A 24 11.70 2.02 -12.11
N PHE A 25 11.36 1.38 -13.23
CA PHE A 25 12.35 0.85 -14.17
C PHE A 25 13.16 1.95 -14.88
N PHE A 26 12.57 3.13 -15.10
CA PHE A 26 13.24 4.21 -15.83
C PHE A 26 14.44 4.82 -15.09
N HIS A 27 14.53 4.64 -13.77
CA HIS A 27 15.68 5.13 -13.01
C HIS A 27 16.61 4.01 -12.51
N LEU A 28 16.37 2.75 -12.91
CA LEU A 28 17.33 1.69 -12.67
C LEU A 28 18.48 1.74 -13.70
N GLY A 29 19.70 1.78 -13.23
CA GLY A 29 20.86 1.77 -14.11
C GLY A 29 21.02 0.46 -14.92
N ARG A 30 20.49 -0.67 -14.40
CA ARG A 30 20.53 -1.99 -15.04
C ARG A 30 19.24 -2.77 -14.75
N PRO A 31 18.13 -2.42 -15.42
CA PRO A 31 16.81 -3.02 -15.14
C PRO A 31 16.77 -4.54 -15.41
N GLU A 32 17.57 -5.04 -16.33
CA GLU A 32 17.69 -6.47 -16.65
C GLU A 32 18.22 -7.31 -15.48
N ARG A 33 18.81 -6.67 -14.48
CA ARG A 33 19.34 -7.32 -13.27
C ARG A 33 18.48 -7.09 -12.03
N ALA A 34 17.36 -6.39 -12.15
CA ALA A 34 16.50 -6.03 -11.02
C ALA A 34 16.03 -7.24 -10.20
N TRP A 35 15.79 -8.38 -10.85
CA TRP A 35 15.41 -9.62 -10.18
C TRP A 35 16.42 -10.11 -9.14
N ARG A 36 17.72 -9.77 -9.28
CA ARG A 36 18.77 -10.14 -8.32
C ARG A 36 18.58 -9.46 -6.97
N ALA A 37 17.85 -8.33 -6.92
CA ALA A 37 17.54 -7.67 -5.65
C ALA A 37 16.78 -8.61 -4.70
N ALA A 38 15.93 -9.49 -5.21
CA ALA A 38 15.17 -10.45 -4.41
C ALA A 38 16.06 -11.46 -3.66
N ALA A 39 17.28 -11.75 -4.13
CA ALA A 39 18.18 -12.71 -3.50
C ALA A 39 18.59 -12.31 -2.06
N MET A 40 18.60 -11.01 -1.76
CA MET A 40 19.02 -10.49 -0.44
C MET A 40 17.83 -10.27 0.52
N TRP A 41 16.73 -10.98 0.36
CA TRP A 41 15.49 -10.79 1.12
C TRP A 41 15.63 -10.88 2.65
N ARG A 42 16.63 -11.63 3.14
CA ARG A 42 16.86 -11.79 4.58
C ARG A 42 17.46 -10.54 5.23
N THR A 43 18.23 -9.76 4.48
CA THR A 43 19.03 -8.63 5.01
C THR A 43 18.60 -7.26 4.48
N SER A 44 17.94 -7.21 3.31
CA SER A 44 17.57 -5.97 2.63
C SER A 44 16.05 -5.73 2.64
N TRP A 45 15.63 -4.56 3.09
CA TRP A 45 14.22 -4.14 3.04
C TRP A 45 13.75 -3.90 1.60
N LEU A 46 14.61 -3.38 0.75
CA LEU A 46 14.34 -3.24 -0.69
C LEU A 46 14.08 -4.61 -1.35
N ALA A 47 14.84 -5.63 -0.98
CA ALA A 47 14.62 -6.98 -1.50
C ALA A 47 13.26 -7.55 -1.08
N ARG A 48 12.81 -7.25 0.14
CA ARG A 48 11.47 -7.63 0.61
C ARG A 48 10.37 -6.91 -0.14
N GLU A 49 10.55 -5.60 -0.44
CA GLU A 49 9.63 -4.82 -1.26
C GLU A 49 9.49 -5.40 -2.67
N VAL A 50 10.61 -5.77 -3.31
CA VAL A 50 10.63 -6.40 -4.65
C VAL A 50 9.86 -7.73 -4.68
N ILE A 51 9.76 -8.43 -3.55
CA ILE A 51 8.95 -9.66 -3.43
C ILE A 51 7.50 -9.33 -3.07
N ALA A 52 7.28 -8.41 -2.13
CA ALA A 52 5.95 -8.07 -1.62
C ALA A 52 5.07 -7.40 -2.68
N LEU A 53 5.66 -6.56 -3.54
CA LEU A 53 4.90 -5.83 -4.57
C LEU A 53 4.27 -6.78 -5.61
N PRO A 54 4.99 -7.71 -6.27
CA PRO A 54 4.37 -8.66 -7.18
C PRO A 54 3.37 -9.58 -6.49
N ALA A 55 3.63 -10.00 -5.25
CA ALA A 55 2.70 -10.82 -4.47
C ALA A 55 1.38 -10.06 -4.20
N PHE A 56 1.47 -8.78 -3.82
CA PHE A 56 0.32 -7.91 -3.65
C PHE A 56 -0.44 -7.72 -4.97
N MET A 57 0.26 -7.42 -6.07
CA MET A 57 -0.36 -7.26 -7.39
C MET A 57 -1.08 -8.54 -7.82
N GLY A 58 -0.46 -9.71 -7.64
CA GLY A 58 -1.07 -11.00 -7.94
C GLY A 58 -2.34 -11.25 -7.11
N CYS A 59 -2.30 -10.92 -5.82
CA CYS A 59 -3.45 -11.08 -4.94
C CYS A 59 -4.61 -10.15 -5.33
N VAL A 60 -4.34 -8.89 -5.69
CA VAL A 60 -5.34 -7.94 -6.20
C VAL A 60 -5.92 -8.40 -7.54
N ALA A 61 -5.10 -8.97 -8.43
CA ALA A 61 -5.56 -9.52 -9.69
C ALA A 61 -6.50 -10.70 -9.48
N LEU A 62 -6.13 -11.65 -8.60
CA LEU A 62 -6.99 -12.78 -8.23
C LEU A 62 -8.28 -12.32 -7.56
N TYR A 63 -8.23 -11.31 -6.70
CA TYR A 63 -9.42 -10.72 -6.07
C TYR A 63 -10.38 -10.15 -7.12
N GLY A 64 -9.87 -9.36 -8.07
CA GLY A 64 -10.68 -8.81 -9.16
C GLY A 64 -11.29 -9.90 -10.04
N LEU A 65 -10.50 -10.93 -10.38
CA LEU A 65 -10.93 -12.07 -11.18
C LEU A 65 -12.00 -12.90 -10.45
N ALA A 66 -11.82 -13.18 -9.16
CA ALA A 66 -12.79 -13.92 -8.35
C ALA A 66 -14.15 -13.21 -8.28
N HIS A 67 -14.14 -11.88 -8.17
CA HIS A 67 -15.36 -11.09 -8.25
C HIS A 67 -15.99 -11.09 -9.64
N TRP A 68 -15.17 -11.05 -10.70
CA TRP A 68 -15.65 -11.10 -12.09
C TRP A 68 -16.31 -12.44 -12.42
N LEU A 69 -15.71 -13.56 -11.92
CA LEU A 69 -16.21 -14.92 -12.14
C LEU A 69 -17.34 -15.31 -11.17
N GLY A 70 -17.71 -14.45 -10.22
CA GLY A 70 -18.78 -14.73 -9.28
C GLY A 70 -18.41 -15.77 -8.21
N TRP A 71 -17.14 -15.94 -7.86
CA TRP A 71 -16.65 -16.93 -6.88
C TRP A 71 -17.04 -16.62 -5.42
N ARG A 72 -17.93 -15.68 -5.18
CA ARG A 72 -18.49 -15.38 -3.84
C ARG A 72 -19.23 -16.56 -3.21
N ALA A 73 -19.74 -17.49 -4.03
CA ALA A 73 -20.44 -18.68 -3.54
C ALA A 73 -19.52 -19.82 -3.07
N HIS A 74 -18.20 -19.68 -3.24
CA HIS A 74 -17.22 -20.70 -2.86
C HIS A 74 -16.61 -20.37 -1.49
N GLU A 75 -16.97 -21.13 -0.47
CA GLU A 75 -16.37 -21.01 0.86
C GLU A 75 -15.02 -21.74 0.93
N VAL A 76 -14.02 -21.07 1.47
CA VAL A 76 -12.70 -21.63 1.79
C VAL A 76 -12.69 -22.18 3.22
N LEU A 77 -13.40 -21.49 4.12
CA LEU A 77 -13.63 -21.87 5.51
C LEU A 77 -15.08 -21.51 5.87
N PRO A 78 -15.67 -22.11 6.91
CA PRO A 78 -17.03 -21.74 7.35
C PRO A 78 -17.16 -20.23 7.55
N GLY A 79 -18.03 -19.59 6.76
CA GLY A 79 -18.26 -18.14 6.79
C GLY A 79 -17.21 -17.27 6.09
N VAL A 80 -16.20 -17.85 5.42
CA VAL A 80 -15.15 -17.13 4.68
C VAL A 80 -15.17 -17.57 3.22
N ASP A 81 -15.70 -16.72 2.36
CA ASP A 81 -15.64 -16.96 0.92
C ASP A 81 -14.25 -16.62 0.32
N VAL A 82 -14.01 -17.09 -0.91
CA VAL A 82 -12.75 -16.85 -1.64
C VAL A 82 -12.43 -15.38 -1.76
N THR A 83 -13.44 -14.54 -2.00
CA THR A 83 -13.22 -13.10 -2.22
C THR A 83 -12.82 -12.41 -0.92
N LEU A 84 -13.42 -12.79 0.21
CA LEU A 84 -13.03 -12.28 1.52
C LEU A 84 -11.61 -12.70 1.89
N ALA A 85 -11.26 -13.99 1.66
CA ALA A 85 -9.91 -14.50 1.91
C ALA A 85 -8.84 -13.76 1.09
N LEU A 86 -9.10 -13.56 -0.22
CA LEU A 86 -8.20 -12.81 -1.11
C LEU A 86 -8.11 -11.34 -0.72
N GLY A 87 -9.22 -10.71 -0.33
CA GLY A 87 -9.25 -9.33 0.15
C GLY A 87 -8.44 -9.15 1.43
N ALA A 88 -8.57 -10.08 2.38
CA ALA A 88 -7.77 -10.08 3.62
C ALA A 88 -6.27 -10.28 3.32
N ALA A 89 -5.93 -11.23 2.45
CA ALA A 89 -4.54 -11.47 2.05
C ALA A 89 -3.95 -10.25 1.32
N ALA A 90 -4.69 -9.63 0.40
CA ALA A 90 -4.27 -8.40 -0.27
C ALA A 90 -4.05 -7.26 0.73
N THR A 91 -4.91 -7.11 1.72
CA THR A 91 -4.77 -6.09 2.77
C THR A 91 -3.50 -6.32 3.59
N LEU A 92 -3.22 -7.54 4.02
CA LEU A 92 -2.00 -7.88 4.75
C LEU A 92 -0.74 -7.62 3.91
N LEU A 93 -0.75 -7.99 2.63
CA LEU A 93 0.36 -7.73 1.71
C LEU A 93 0.56 -6.23 1.46
N CYS A 94 -0.52 -5.45 1.39
CA CYS A 94 -0.46 -4.00 1.29
C CYS A 94 0.25 -3.37 2.50
N PHE A 95 -0.13 -3.76 3.71
CA PHE A 95 0.54 -3.27 4.93
C PHE A 95 1.99 -3.76 5.02
N ALA A 96 2.28 -4.99 4.63
CA ALA A 96 3.65 -5.49 4.53
C ALA A 96 4.48 -4.65 3.55
N LEU A 97 3.89 -4.27 2.41
CA LEU A 97 4.53 -3.39 1.43
C LEU A 97 4.82 -2.00 2.03
N PHE A 98 3.86 -1.37 2.72
CA PHE A 98 4.08 -0.10 3.42
C PHE A 98 5.21 -0.19 4.44
N VAL A 99 5.28 -1.28 5.20
CA VAL A 99 6.37 -1.51 6.16
C VAL A 99 7.70 -1.66 5.44
N CYS A 100 7.77 -2.45 4.36
CA CYS A 100 9.01 -2.62 3.60
C CYS A 100 9.51 -1.28 3.05
N THR A 101 8.65 -0.51 2.40
CA THR A 101 9.00 0.80 1.84
C THR A 101 9.41 1.79 2.93
N GLY A 102 8.65 1.88 4.03
CA GLY A 102 8.98 2.74 5.16
C GLY A 102 10.32 2.37 5.81
N MET A 103 10.62 1.08 5.92
CA MET A 103 11.86 0.59 6.51
C MET A 103 13.09 0.82 5.64
N ILE A 104 12.97 0.92 4.31
CA ILE A 104 14.08 1.32 3.44
C ILE A 104 14.69 2.65 3.92
N TYR A 105 13.85 3.58 4.32
CA TYR A 105 14.28 4.89 4.84
C TYR A 105 14.58 4.84 6.34
N ALA A 106 13.74 4.18 7.13
CA ALA A 106 13.88 4.14 8.58
C ALA A 106 15.12 3.38 9.06
N CYS A 107 15.70 2.49 8.26
CA CYS A 107 16.94 1.77 8.60
C CYS A 107 18.21 2.61 8.40
N LEU A 108 18.13 3.81 7.80
CA LEU A 108 19.27 4.68 7.50
C LEU A 108 19.73 5.44 8.76
N LYS A 109 20.57 4.83 9.57
CA LYS A 109 21.04 5.38 10.86
C LYS A 109 21.80 6.71 10.74
N PHE A 110 22.40 6.97 9.58
CA PHE A 110 23.13 8.22 9.31
C PHE A 110 22.21 9.40 8.97
N LEU A 111 20.92 9.16 8.75
CA LEU A 111 19.89 10.18 8.55
C LEU A 111 18.91 10.17 9.74
N PRO A 112 19.24 10.90 10.84
CA PRO A 112 18.43 10.88 12.06
C PRO A 112 16.97 11.30 11.85
N GLU A 113 16.72 12.16 10.84
CA GLU A 113 15.39 12.61 10.46
C GLU A 113 14.48 11.46 10.00
N TRP A 114 15.05 10.47 9.33
CA TRP A 114 14.35 9.33 8.79
C TRP A 114 14.44 8.09 9.68
N HIS A 115 15.51 8.00 10.49
CA HIS A 115 15.71 6.88 11.40
C HIS A 115 14.78 6.96 12.61
N THR A 116 13.48 6.70 12.38
CA THR A 116 12.43 6.76 13.40
C THR A 116 11.25 5.87 13.00
N PRO A 117 10.54 5.25 13.97
CA PRO A 117 9.30 4.52 13.72
C PRO A 117 8.21 5.39 13.06
N LEU A 118 8.24 6.71 13.30
CA LEU A 118 7.30 7.65 12.67
C LEU A 118 7.41 7.64 11.13
N THR A 119 8.58 7.30 10.58
CA THR A 119 8.76 7.16 9.12
C THR A 119 7.87 6.04 8.58
N VAL A 120 7.93 4.85 9.18
CA VAL A 120 7.11 3.70 8.78
C VAL A 120 5.62 4.00 9.00
N LEU A 121 5.27 4.58 10.16
CA LEU A 121 3.90 4.96 10.46
C LEU A 121 3.34 5.96 9.46
N ASN A 122 4.11 6.99 9.09
CA ASN A 122 3.70 7.97 8.10
C ASN A 122 3.49 7.34 6.71
N TYR A 123 4.37 6.42 6.27
CA TYR A 123 4.17 5.69 5.02
C TYR A 123 2.83 4.94 5.00
N ALA A 124 2.53 4.18 6.07
CA ALA A 124 1.27 3.45 6.18
C ALA A 124 0.06 4.40 6.20
N LEU A 125 0.10 5.45 7.01
CA LEU A 125 -1.00 6.41 7.14
C LEU A 125 -1.27 7.15 5.83
N PHE A 126 -0.24 7.66 5.16
CA PHE A 126 -0.41 8.35 3.88
C PHE A 126 -0.87 7.41 2.77
N GLY A 127 -0.40 6.14 2.78
CA GLY A 127 -0.90 5.11 1.88
C GLY A 127 -2.39 4.85 2.08
N CYS A 128 -2.84 4.70 3.33
CA CYS A 128 -4.26 4.54 3.66
C CYS A 128 -5.09 5.77 3.24
N VAL A 129 -4.62 6.98 3.53
CA VAL A 129 -5.32 8.22 3.14
C VAL A 129 -5.48 8.32 1.63
N SER A 130 -4.39 8.09 0.87
CA SER A 130 -4.41 8.16 -0.59
C SER A 130 -5.34 7.10 -1.19
N GLY A 131 -5.27 5.87 -0.68
CA GLY A 131 -6.12 4.77 -1.12
C GLY A 131 -7.60 5.01 -0.82
N LEU A 132 -7.93 5.45 0.39
CA LEU A 132 -9.30 5.77 0.79
C LEU A 132 -9.86 6.97 0.02
N MET A 133 -9.04 7.98 -0.26
CA MET A 133 -9.44 9.12 -1.08
C MET A 133 -9.78 8.69 -2.52
N LEU A 134 -8.92 7.86 -3.13
CA LEU A 134 -9.18 7.28 -4.44
C LEU A 134 -10.43 6.41 -4.44
N ALA A 135 -10.60 5.56 -3.42
CA ALA A 135 -11.79 4.72 -3.27
C ALA A 135 -13.07 5.55 -3.10
N THR A 136 -13.00 6.67 -2.35
CA THR A 136 -14.13 7.60 -2.20
C THR A 136 -14.50 8.25 -3.52
N ALA A 137 -13.51 8.73 -4.28
CA ALA A 137 -13.74 9.29 -5.60
C ALA A 137 -14.32 8.27 -6.58
N TYR A 138 -13.79 7.05 -6.59
CA TYR A 138 -14.29 5.95 -7.40
C TYR A 138 -15.74 5.59 -7.03
N ALA A 139 -16.05 5.48 -5.74
CA ALA A 139 -17.40 5.18 -5.27
C ALA A 139 -18.41 6.26 -5.63
N ALA A 140 -17.99 7.52 -5.74
CA ALA A 140 -18.89 8.61 -6.14
C ALA A 140 -19.47 8.43 -7.54
N PHE A 141 -18.78 7.70 -8.42
CA PHE A 141 -19.26 7.41 -9.78
C PHE A 141 -20.09 6.13 -9.90
N LEU A 142 -19.77 5.10 -9.10
CA LEU A 142 -20.34 3.75 -9.28
C LEU A 142 -21.24 3.29 -8.13
N GLU A 143 -21.00 3.75 -6.92
CA GLU A 143 -21.71 3.36 -5.69
C GLU A 143 -21.83 4.55 -4.73
N PRO A 144 -22.63 5.59 -5.03
CA PRO A 144 -22.73 6.79 -4.21
C PRO A 144 -23.10 6.52 -2.73
N GLY A 145 -23.78 5.40 -2.46
CA GLY A 145 -24.13 4.98 -1.10
C GLY A 145 -22.91 4.71 -0.19
N LEU A 146 -21.74 4.37 -0.77
CA LEU A 146 -20.50 4.13 -0.01
C LEU A 146 -19.70 5.41 0.29
N VAL A 147 -19.98 6.51 -0.41
CA VAL A 147 -19.19 7.75 -0.32
C VAL A 147 -19.11 8.26 1.12
N ARG A 148 -20.25 8.34 1.82
CA ARG A 148 -20.28 8.85 3.20
C ARG A 148 -19.42 8.00 4.13
N TYR A 149 -19.47 6.68 3.98
CA TYR A 149 -18.69 5.76 4.80
C TYR A 149 -17.19 5.90 4.51
N LEU A 150 -16.79 5.87 3.24
CA LEU A 150 -15.39 5.99 2.82
C LEU A 150 -14.81 7.38 3.14
N ALA A 151 -15.57 8.45 2.93
CA ALA A 151 -15.16 9.81 3.28
C ALA A 151 -14.94 9.98 4.78
N GLY A 152 -15.77 9.36 5.64
CA GLY A 152 -15.57 9.35 7.08
C GLY A 152 -14.23 8.72 7.48
N TRP A 153 -13.92 7.55 6.93
CA TRP A 153 -12.62 6.90 7.15
C TRP A 153 -11.46 7.73 6.59
N THR A 154 -11.61 8.31 5.40
CA THR A 154 -10.61 9.20 4.81
C THR A 154 -10.31 10.38 5.72
N ALA A 155 -11.32 11.05 6.26
CA ALA A 155 -11.16 12.16 7.18
C ALA A 155 -10.45 11.75 8.48
N GLY A 156 -10.85 10.63 9.08
CA GLY A 156 -10.23 10.09 10.29
C GLY A 156 -8.75 9.77 10.08
N PHE A 157 -8.43 9.01 9.02
CA PHE A 157 -7.03 8.70 8.70
C PHE A 157 -6.21 9.94 8.35
N THR A 158 -6.80 10.92 7.67
CA THR A 158 -6.14 12.20 7.36
C THR A 158 -5.76 12.96 8.62
N LEU A 159 -6.65 13.01 9.61
CA LEU A 159 -6.36 13.66 10.90
C LEU A 159 -5.19 12.97 11.60
N VAL A 160 -5.23 11.64 11.71
CA VAL A 160 -4.16 10.85 12.35
C VAL A 160 -2.83 11.02 11.59
N ALA A 161 -2.86 11.00 10.25
CA ALA A 161 -1.68 11.22 9.41
C ALA A 161 -1.07 12.61 9.62
N ARG A 162 -1.90 13.66 9.73
CA ARG A 162 -1.44 15.02 10.03
C ARG A 162 -0.79 15.12 11.41
N LEU A 163 -1.38 14.51 12.43
CA LEU A 163 -0.82 14.48 13.78
C LEU A 163 0.53 13.75 13.81
N SER A 164 0.60 12.56 13.19
CA SER A 164 1.85 11.79 13.08
C SER A 164 2.93 12.56 12.32
N ARG A 165 2.56 13.20 11.21
CA ARG A 165 3.50 14.04 10.45
C ARG A 165 3.95 15.26 11.25
N GLY A 166 3.05 15.92 11.96
CA GLY A 166 3.37 17.02 12.86
C GLY A 166 4.36 16.61 13.94
N ALA A 167 4.13 15.47 14.58
CA ALA A 167 5.05 14.90 15.58
C ALA A 167 6.45 14.63 14.99
N ALA A 168 6.51 14.09 13.76
CA ALA A 168 7.79 13.87 13.06
C ALA A 168 8.51 15.20 12.77
N LEU A 169 7.81 16.24 12.35
CA LEU A 169 8.39 17.56 12.09
C LEU A 169 8.90 18.22 13.37
N VAL A 170 8.13 18.19 14.46
CA VAL A 170 8.54 18.72 15.77
C VAL A 170 9.78 17.98 16.28
N ARG A 171 9.80 16.64 16.16
CA ARG A 171 10.98 15.85 16.50
C ARG A 171 12.19 16.27 15.67
N ASN A 172 12.04 16.40 14.37
CA ASN A 172 13.14 16.71 13.46
C ASN A 172 13.67 18.13 13.69
N ALA A 173 12.82 19.10 14.06
CA ALA A 173 13.24 20.45 14.42
C ALA A 173 14.13 20.49 15.69
N ARG A 174 14.03 19.47 16.57
CA ARG A 174 14.83 19.34 17.80
C ARG A 174 16.15 18.61 17.58
N LEU A 175 16.37 18.01 16.40
CA LEU A 175 17.65 17.36 16.10
C LEU A 175 18.74 18.42 15.94
N LYS A 176 19.83 18.28 16.74
CA LYS A 176 21.01 19.10 16.57
C LYS A 176 21.65 18.76 15.22
N ARG A 177 21.82 19.75 14.35
CA ARG A 177 22.64 19.61 13.14
C ARG A 177 24.06 19.27 13.61
N ARG A 178 24.58 18.09 13.24
CA ARG A 178 26.01 17.83 13.37
C ARG A 178 26.69 18.73 12.35
N SER A 179 27.38 19.76 12.85
CA SER A 179 28.35 20.50 12.02
C SER A 179 29.43 19.51 11.58
N THR A 180 29.53 19.29 10.29
CA THR A 180 30.71 18.69 9.66
C THR A 180 31.91 19.58 9.83
#